data_180508cc9638b619499d53b8b4533e99
#
_entry.id   180508cc9638b619499d53b8b4533e99
#
_cell.length_a   1.000
_cell.length_b   1.000
_cell.length_c   1.000
_cell.angle_alpha   90.00
_cell.angle_beta   90.00
_cell.angle_gamma   90.00
#
_symmetry.space_group_name_H-M   'P 1'
#
loop_
_entity.id
_entity.type
_entity.pdbx_description
1 polymer ?
#
loop_
_entity_poly.entity_id
_entity_poly.type
_entity_poly.pdbx_seq_one_letter_code
_entity_poly.pdbx_strand_id
1 'polypeptide(L)'
;MSYAEASYIIDEIGEKITESAGVGIPPANMQLFSAQAGDGKITLKALEPADTEIDGQLIASCKGFKIVMSTDGYPVDENSGELVIDHVADGSTLTHEITGLTNDAAYYFCAFPYTDHDVTNRAAGLRVLAGSHPNRATATPQAYVLYGFRRTKADSNPATRVVATDMAVGLTPASMDASTGEIDLGGWASAWFVTGNKPVMLKSDGTIDYELNPNDYTKKADGTASDIANTSYDGNAMALIPTCWVKRWQDNTYEYFQVCNIQLNSDFKAYAHEREDGTIMDWFARSIYDAGLVSSKARSLSGLTPNNTTAGGTQLTYAQANGSLWDSDTWSRTALIWDLLTLMSLNDDVQTAWGYGYYTGMSQASHLKAAGTGNTKGQFYGKRANEVVKVFHIENFWGNIWKIMRGLVYNTTGKYGVKMKRPYNTSGSGYTATSFGLSGTSGGYQSAHNMSEYGCLPTTVSGSDSTYIPDGAWFNTSQQNFARFGGAGVNGLLVGRALSLNDALSVSYWGFGLGLTCEQPLAA
;
A
#
# COMPACT_ATOMS: atom_id res chain seq x y z
N MET A 1 30.90 -66.23 -32.52
CA MET A 1 30.72 -64.78 -32.64
C MET A 1 32.08 -64.11 -32.48
N SER A 2 32.59 -63.42 -33.46
CA SER A 2 33.87 -62.72 -33.37
C SER A 2 33.74 -61.52 -32.41
N TYR A 3 34.84 -61.05 -31.88
CA TYR A 3 34.85 -59.87 -30.99
C TYR A 3 34.25 -58.62 -31.68
N ALA A 4 34.42 -58.52 -33.00
CA ALA A 4 33.85 -57.46 -33.82
C ALA A 4 32.31 -57.56 -33.94
N GLU A 5 31.75 -58.76 -34.08
CA GLU A 5 30.29 -59.00 -34.14
C GLU A 5 29.64 -58.74 -32.78
N ALA A 6 30.32 -59.09 -31.67
CA ALA A 6 29.83 -58.78 -30.35
C ALA A 6 29.86 -57.27 -30.03
N SER A 7 30.90 -56.56 -30.46
CA SER A 7 31.00 -55.10 -30.35
C SER A 7 29.91 -54.38 -31.15
N TYR A 8 29.68 -54.81 -32.41
CA TYR A 8 28.63 -54.24 -33.27
C TYR A 8 27.22 -54.40 -32.67
N ILE A 9 26.94 -55.60 -32.11
CA ILE A 9 25.63 -55.86 -31.46
C ILE A 9 25.49 -55.02 -30.17
N ILE A 10 26.56 -54.81 -29.42
CA ILE A 10 26.55 -53.97 -28.22
C ILE A 10 26.33 -52.51 -28.59
N ASP A 11 26.97 -52.01 -29.66
CA ASP A 11 26.79 -50.63 -30.15
C ASP A 11 25.38 -50.41 -30.67
N GLU A 12 24.82 -51.37 -31.48
CA GLU A 12 23.44 -51.31 -31.98
C GLU A 12 22.40 -51.42 -30.86
N ILE A 13 22.65 -52.23 -29.84
CA ILE A 13 21.79 -52.29 -28.65
C ILE A 13 21.93 -51.02 -27.82
N GLY A 14 23.14 -50.47 -27.70
CA GLY A 14 23.40 -49.20 -27.01
C GLY A 14 22.69 -48.02 -27.68
N GLU A 15 22.73 -47.91 -29.02
CA GLU A 15 22.00 -46.92 -29.78
C GLU A 15 20.46 -47.05 -29.59
N LYS A 16 19.94 -48.29 -29.67
CA LYS A 16 18.49 -48.55 -29.46
C LYS A 16 18.05 -48.29 -28.01
N ILE A 17 18.92 -48.52 -27.04
CA ILE A 17 18.63 -48.20 -25.64
C ILE A 17 18.63 -46.67 -25.44
N THR A 18 19.56 -45.95 -26.07
CA THR A 18 19.57 -44.46 -26.03
C THR A 18 18.38 -43.85 -26.80
N GLU A 19 18.02 -44.39 -27.95
CA GLU A 19 16.81 -43.96 -28.66
C GLU A 19 15.52 -44.24 -27.87
N SER A 20 15.46 -45.37 -27.12
CA SER A 20 14.27 -45.70 -26.32
C SER A 20 14.29 -45.07 -24.92
N ALA A 21 15.44 -44.65 -24.41
CA ALA A 21 15.56 -44.08 -23.07
C ALA A 21 14.84 -42.75 -22.89
N GLY A 22 14.68 -41.96 -23.97
CA GLY A 22 13.97 -40.70 -23.92
C GLY A 22 12.45 -40.82 -24.12
N VAL A 23 11.97 -41.96 -24.69
CA VAL A 23 10.55 -42.13 -25.08
C VAL A 23 9.59 -42.19 -23.87
N GLY A 24 10.07 -42.55 -22.69
CA GLY A 24 9.25 -42.69 -21.49
C GLY A 24 9.46 -41.59 -20.43
N ILE A 25 10.32 -40.60 -20.67
CA ILE A 25 10.64 -39.57 -19.72
C ILE A 25 9.80 -38.32 -20.01
N PRO A 26 8.98 -37.83 -19.03
CA PRO A 26 8.20 -36.62 -19.24
C PRO A 26 9.11 -35.37 -19.21
N PRO A 27 8.67 -34.24 -19.82
CA PRO A 27 9.36 -32.96 -19.71
C PRO A 27 9.50 -32.51 -18.24
N ALA A 28 10.45 -31.63 -17.98
CA ALA A 28 10.59 -30.95 -16.68
C ALA A 28 9.33 -30.14 -16.30
N ASN A 29 9.37 -29.46 -15.17
CA ASN A 29 8.30 -28.55 -14.79
C ASN A 29 8.38 -27.23 -15.57
N MET A 30 7.26 -26.53 -15.68
CA MET A 30 7.17 -25.19 -16.28
C MET A 30 8.20 -24.25 -15.68
N GLN A 31 8.87 -23.45 -16.51
CA GLN A 31 9.78 -22.39 -16.06
C GLN A 31 9.01 -21.21 -15.44
N LEU A 32 7.82 -20.94 -15.97
CA LEU A 32 6.87 -19.96 -15.44
C LEU A 32 5.46 -20.50 -15.59
N PHE A 33 4.66 -20.43 -14.52
CA PHE A 33 3.22 -20.61 -14.60
C PHE A 33 2.54 -19.80 -13.51
N SER A 34 1.65 -18.88 -13.91
CA SER A 34 0.93 -18.00 -13.00
C SER A 34 -0.45 -17.65 -13.52
N ALA A 35 -1.36 -17.32 -12.60
CA ALA A 35 -2.71 -16.86 -12.90
C ALA A 35 -2.95 -15.54 -12.17
N GLN A 36 -3.47 -14.54 -12.88
CA GLN A 36 -3.82 -13.23 -12.33
C GLN A 36 -5.30 -12.98 -12.51
N ALA A 37 -6.01 -12.71 -11.41
CA ALA A 37 -7.44 -12.41 -11.41
C ALA A 37 -7.73 -11.01 -11.99
N GLY A 38 -8.90 -10.88 -12.61
CA GLY A 38 -9.53 -9.63 -13.04
C GLY A 38 -11.04 -9.72 -12.85
N ASP A 39 -11.80 -8.75 -13.34
CA ASP A 39 -13.26 -8.77 -13.28
C ASP A 39 -13.83 -9.72 -14.35
N GLY A 40 -14.43 -10.81 -13.90
CA GLY A 40 -14.97 -11.86 -14.76
C GLY A 40 -13.92 -12.55 -15.62
N LYS A 41 -12.63 -12.44 -15.30
CA LYS A 41 -11.54 -12.98 -16.12
C LYS A 41 -10.30 -13.37 -15.31
N ILE A 42 -9.48 -14.22 -15.94
CA ILE A 42 -8.14 -14.59 -15.44
C ILE A 42 -7.15 -14.51 -16.60
N THR A 43 -6.00 -13.91 -16.36
CA THR A 43 -4.87 -13.89 -17.29
C THR A 43 -3.82 -14.89 -16.82
N LEU A 44 -3.54 -15.89 -17.67
CA LEU A 44 -2.46 -16.85 -17.46
C LEU A 44 -1.18 -16.37 -18.13
N LYS A 45 -0.03 -16.62 -17.46
CA LYS A 45 1.30 -16.52 -18.06
C LYS A 45 2.00 -17.85 -17.88
N ALA A 46 2.55 -18.37 -18.96
CA ALA A 46 3.22 -19.68 -18.99
C ALA A 46 4.47 -19.64 -19.86
N LEU A 47 5.53 -20.28 -19.41
CA LEU A 47 6.74 -20.55 -20.20
C LEU A 47 7.05 -22.03 -20.04
N GLU A 48 7.23 -22.69 -21.17
CA GLU A 48 7.49 -24.13 -21.26
C GLU A 48 8.71 -24.56 -20.42
N PRO A 49 8.82 -25.88 -20.07
CA PRO A 49 10.03 -26.43 -19.45
C PRO A 49 11.27 -26.21 -20.30
N ALA A 50 12.40 -26.06 -19.64
CA ALA A 50 13.69 -26.25 -20.28
C ALA A 50 13.86 -27.73 -20.68
N ASP A 51 14.66 -27.98 -21.69
CA ASP A 51 15.05 -29.33 -22.07
C ASP A 51 15.70 -30.06 -20.89
N THR A 52 15.43 -31.34 -20.77
CA THR A 52 16.07 -32.21 -19.78
C THR A 52 17.29 -32.87 -20.40
N GLU A 53 18.45 -32.58 -19.87
CA GLU A 53 19.73 -33.17 -20.30
C GLU A 53 20.35 -34.00 -19.15
N ILE A 54 20.99 -35.14 -19.50
CA ILE A 54 21.81 -35.93 -18.60
C ILE A 54 23.17 -36.12 -19.27
N ASP A 55 24.24 -35.73 -18.63
CA ASP A 55 25.64 -35.81 -19.14
C ASP A 55 25.81 -35.12 -20.52
N GLY A 56 25.05 -34.03 -20.77
CA GLY A 56 25.07 -33.28 -22.02
C GLY A 56 24.30 -33.92 -23.16
N GLN A 57 23.54 -34.99 -22.90
CA GLN A 57 22.62 -35.59 -23.86
C GLN A 57 21.19 -35.16 -23.57
N LEU A 58 20.49 -34.74 -24.63
CA LEU A 58 19.06 -34.40 -24.57
C LEU A 58 18.25 -35.67 -24.29
N ILE A 59 17.54 -35.67 -23.17
CA ILE A 59 16.74 -36.83 -22.72
C ILE A 59 15.25 -36.59 -22.95
N ALA A 60 14.76 -35.37 -22.71
CA ALA A 60 13.37 -35.01 -22.99
C ALA A 60 13.28 -33.53 -23.36
N SER A 61 12.60 -33.22 -24.46
CA SER A 61 12.22 -31.85 -24.82
C SER A 61 10.70 -31.69 -24.72
N CYS A 62 10.30 -30.47 -24.43
CA CYS A 62 8.89 -30.11 -24.39
C CYS A 62 8.39 -29.80 -25.81
N LYS A 63 7.43 -30.59 -26.35
CA LYS A 63 6.74 -30.29 -27.59
C LYS A 63 5.64 -29.24 -27.40
N GLY A 64 5.02 -29.24 -26.21
CA GLY A 64 3.92 -28.36 -25.87
C GLY A 64 3.43 -28.62 -24.45
N PHE A 65 2.41 -27.86 -24.06
CA PHE A 65 1.76 -28.07 -22.77
C PHE A 65 0.27 -27.78 -22.86
N LYS A 66 -0.52 -28.60 -22.16
CA LYS A 66 -1.95 -28.37 -21.95
C LYS A 66 -2.18 -27.67 -20.61
N ILE A 67 -3.01 -26.62 -20.61
CA ILE A 67 -3.50 -26.01 -19.37
C ILE A 67 -4.96 -26.42 -19.19
N VAL A 68 -5.24 -27.01 -18.04
CA VAL A 68 -6.58 -27.49 -17.66
C VAL A 68 -7.03 -26.73 -16.42
N MET A 69 -8.32 -26.34 -16.42
CA MET A 69 -8.97 -25.56 -15.38
C MET A 69 -10.04 -26.39 -14.66
N SER A 70 -10.25 -26.13 -13.37
CA SER A 70 -11.37 -26.67 -12.58
C SER A 70 -11.75 -25.71 -11.46
N THR A 71 -13.01 -25.79 -10.99
CA THR A 71 -13.51 -25.08 -9.80
C THR A 71 -13.48 -25.95 -8.54
N ASP A 72 -13.28 -27.25 -8.67
CA ASP A 72 -13.35 -28.22 -7.55
C ASP A 72 -11.98 -28.57 -6.95
N GLY A 73 -10.92 -27.87 -7.38
CA GLY A 73 -9.53 -28.11 -6.98
C GLY A 73 -8.62 -28.35 -8.17
N TYR A 74 -7.33 -28.62 -7.91
CA TYR A 74 -6.36 -28.81 -8.98
C TYR A 74 -6.65 -30.05 -9.83
N PRO A 75 -6.75 -29.93 -11.17
CA PRO A 75 -6.87 -31.06 -12.08
C PRO A 75 -5.80 -32.12 -11.84
N VAL A 76 -6.18 -33.40 -11.82
CA VAL A 76 -5.25 -34.50 -11.54
C VAL A 76 -4.49 -34.98 -12.78
N ASP A 77 -5.04 -34.74 -13.96
CA ASP A 77 -4.43 -35.01 -15.27
C ASP A 77 -5.00 -34.07 -16.34
N GLU A 78 -4.50 -34.18 -17.56
CA GLU A 78 -4.90 -33.35 -18.71
C GLU A 78 -6.33 -33.55 -19.20
N ASN A 79 -7.06 -34.51 -18.62
CA ASN A 79 -8.47 -34.84 -18.98
C ASN A 79 -9.45 -34.59 -17.82
N SER A 80 -8.95 -34.17 -16.65
CA SER A 80 -9.75 -34.04 -15.41
C SER A 80 -10.21 -32.61 -15.11
N GLY A 81 -10.59 -31.86 -16.17
CA GLY A 81 -11.12 -30.52 -16.11
C GLY A 81 -11.43 -29.96 -17.48
N GLU A 82 -11.62 -28.65 -17.55
CA GLU A 82 -11.83 -27.93 -18.81
C GLU A 82 -10.47 -27.61 -19.45
N LEU A 83 -10.26 -28.03 -20.69
CA LEU A 83 -9.06 -27.68 -21.45
C LEU A 83 -9.14 -26.19 -21.83
N VAL A 84 -8.25 -25.39 -21.26
CA VAL A 84 -8.14 -23.94 -21.54
C VAL A 84 -7.36 -23.71 -22.82
N ILE A 85 -6.22 -24.38 -22.97
CA ILE A 85 -5.35 -24.26 -24.14
C ILE A 85 -4.44 -25.49 -24.28
N ASP A 86 -4.14 -25.84 -25.51
CA ASP A 86 -3.08 -26.76 -25.93
C ASP A 86 -2.06 -25.94 -26.73
N HIS A 87 -0.92 -25.61 -26.10
CA HIS A 87 0.10 -24.71 -26.66
C HIS A 87 1.30 -25.51 -27.17
N VAL A 88 1.72 -25.23 -28.38
CA VAL A 88 2.94 -25.80 -28.96
C VAL A 88 4.14 -24.96 -28.45
N ALA A 89 5.16 -25.63 -27.93
CA ALA A 89 6.37 -24.97 -27.43
C ALA A 89 7.10 -24.20 -28.54
N ASP A 90 7.41 -22.94 -28.30
CA ASP A 90 8.07 -22.03 -29.26
C ASP A 90 9.15 -21.14 -28.62
N GLY A 91 9.50 -21.37 -27.37
CA GLY A 91 10.49 -20.60 -26.59
C GLY A 91 9.95 -19.28 -26.07
N SER A 92 8.70 -18.92 -26.34
CA SER A 92 8.11 -17.65 -25.93
C SER A 92 7.24 -17.80 -24.67
N THR A 93 7.05 -16.68 -23.95
CA THR A 93 6.10 -16.64 -22.84
C THR A 93 4.68 -16.49 -23.40
N LEU A 94 3.85 -17.52 -23.23
CA LEU A 94 2.43 -17.45 -23.49
C LEU A 94 1.76 -16.48 -22.51
N THR A 95 0.90 -15.60 -23.04
CA THR A 95 -0.08 -14.84 -22.24
C THR A 95 -1.48 -15.15 -22.79
N HIS A 96 -2.36 -15.70 -21.96
CA HIS A 96 -3.70 -16.12 -22.38
C HIS A 96 -4.75 -15.58 -21.40
N GLU A 97 -5.79 -14.90 -21.93
CA GLU A 97 -6.89 -14.35 -21.12
C GLU A 97 -8.13 -15.24 -21.24
N ILE A 98 -8.68 -15.67 -20.12
CA ILE A 98 -9.93 -16.42 -19.99
C ILE A 98 -10.98 -15.43 -19.49
N THR A 99 -12.10 -15.29 -20.22
CA THR A 99 -13.18 -14.35 -19.91
C THR A 99 -14.50 -15.07 -19.62
N GLY A 100 -15.50 -14.35 -19.10
CA GLY A 100 -16.81 -14.93 -18.78
C GLY A 100 -16.81 -15.77 -17.49
N LEU A 101 -15.78 -15.61 -16.65
CA LEU A 101 -15.69 -16.32 -15.38
C LEU A 101 -16.57 -15.66 -14.31
N THR A 102 -17.01 -16.46 -13.35
CA THR A 102 -17.79 -15.99 -12.22
C THR A 102 -16.87 -15.34 -11.18
N ASN A 103 -17.14 -14.08 -10.80
CA ASN A 103 -16.44 -13.43 -9.71
C ASN A 103 -16.68 -14.18 -8.39
N ASP A 104 -15.72 -14.10 -7.48
CA ASP A 104 -15.69 -14.74 -6.16
C ASP A 104 -15.69 -16.28 -6.18
N ALA A 105 -15.58 -16.90 -7.38
CA ALA A 105 -15.33 -18.33 -7.54
C ALA A 105 -13.83 -18.61 -7.73
N ALA A 106 -13.27 -19.55 -6.96
CA ALA A 106 -11.88 -19.96 -7.12
C ALA A 106 -11.71 -20.86 -8.34
N TYR A 107 -10.71 -20.57 -9.17
CA TYR A 107 -10.32 -21.39 -10.32
C TYR A 107 -8.91 -21.94 -10.12
N TYR A 108 -8.75 -23.23 -10.35
CA TYR A 108 -7.52 -23.97 -10.19
C TYR A 108 -7.00 -24.42 -11.55
N PHE A 109 -5.72 -24.20 -11.81
CA PHE A 109 -5.08 -24.51 -13.08
C PHE A 109 -3.91 -25.46 -12.86
N CYS A 110 -3.82 -26.47 -13.75
CA CYS A 110 -2.62 -27.30 -13.89
C CYS A 110 -2.10 -27.23 -15.32
N ALA A 111 -0.79 -27.06 -15.45
CA ALA A 111 -0.08 -27.20 -16.72
C ALA A 111 0.51 -28.61 -16.83
N PHE A 112 0.28 -29.27 -17.96
CA PHE A 112 0.72 -30.62 -18.27
C PHE A 112 1.62 -30.60 -19.53
N PRO A 113 2.93 -30.35 -19.37
CA PRO A 113 3.86 -30.41 -20.50
C PRO A 113 3.98 -31.83 -21.05
N TYR A 114 4.17 -31.96 -22.35
CA TYR A 114 4.29 -33.25 -23.05
C TYR A 114 5.42 -33.25 -24.09
N THR A 115 5.93 -34.45 -24.39
CA THR A 115 6.94 -34.71 -25.43
C THR A 115 6.34 -35.04 -26.79
N ASP A 116 7.17 -35.17 -27.83
CA ASP A 116 6.79 -35.67 -29.16
C ASP A 116 6.21 -37.07 -29.14
N HIS A 117 6.46 -37.83 -28.08
CA HIS A 117 5.95 -39.20 -27.91
C HIS A 117 4.72 -39.24 -26.95
N ASP A 118 4.04 -38.11 -26.77
CA ASP A 118 2.86 -37.94 -25.92
C ASP A 118 3.09 -38.35 -24.42
N VAL A 119 4.35 -38.30 -23.95
CA VAL A 119 4.65 -38.54 -22.55
C VAL A 119 4.44 -37.23 -21.77
N THR A 120 3.45 -37.24 -20.89
CA THR A 120 2.98 -36.06 -20.17
C THR A 120 3.52 -36.00 -18.74
N ASN A 121 4.00 -34.84 -18.33
CA ASN A 121 4.34 -34.55 -16.94
C ASN A 121 3.05 -34.28 -16.14
N ARG A 122 2.62 -35.25 -15.32
CA ARG A 122 1.44 -35.18 -14.46
C ARG A 122 1.77 -34.88 -13.00
N ALA A 123 2.98 -34.42 -12.71
CA ALA A 123 3.40 -34.14 -11.32
C ALA A 123 2.46 -33.14 -10.62
N ALA A 124 1.91 -32.16 -11.36
CA ALA A 124 0.94 -31.20 -10.82
C ALA A 124 -0.32 -31.85 -10.25
N GLY A 125 -0.77 -32.97 -10.81
CA GLY A 125 -1.98 -33.68 -10.39
C GLY A 125 -1.83 -34.50 -9.12
N LEU A 126 -0.62 -34.72 -8.61
CA LEU A 126 -0.38 -35.59 -7.46
C LEU A 126 -0.94 -34.98 -6.17
N ARG A 127 -1.88 -35.67 -5.52
CA ARG A 127 -2.55 -35.22 -4.28
C ARG A 127 -1.63 -35.04 -3.07
N VAL A 128 -0.45 -35.62 -3.11
CA VAL A 128 0.53 -35.61 -2.00
C VAL A 128 1.26 -34.28 -1.87
N LEU A 129 1.18 -33.41 -2.88
CA LEU A 129 1.82 -32.11 -2.89
C LEU A 129 0.93 -31.09 -2.18
N ALA A 130 1.11 -30.94 -0.87
CA ALA A 130 0.58 -29.78 -0.14
C ALA A 130 1.45 -28.56 -0.50
N GLY A 131 0.84 -27.52 -1.05
CA GLY A 131 1.49 -26.24 -1.31
C GLY A 131 1.71 -25.91 -2.79
N SER A 132 2.61 -24.98 -3.07
CA SER A 132 2.91 -24.49 -4.42
C SER A 132 3.67 -25.55 -5.24
N HIS A 133 3.23 -25.78 -6.47
CA HIS A 133 3.94 -26.58 -7.46
C HIS A 133 4.18 -25.73 -8.71
N PRO A 134 5.34 -25.80 -9.39
CA PRO A 134 5.62 -24.97 -10.58
C PRO A 134 4.59 -25.06 -11.70
N ASN A 135 3.89 -26.19 -11.81
CA ASN A 135 2.85 -26.42 -12.80
C ASN A 135 1.44 -26.14 -12.28
N ARG A 136 1.26 -25.49 -11.12
CA ARG A 136 -0.03 -25.12 -10.53
C ARG A 136 -0.16 -23.61 -10.42
N ALA A 137 -1.36 -23.12 -10.71
CA ALA A 137 -1.75 -21.75 -10.44
C ALA A 137 -3.20 -21.72 -9.98
N THR A 138 -3.58 -20.72 -9.21
CA THR A 138 -4.98 -20.48 -8.82
C THR A 138 -5.25 -18.98 -8.81
N ALA A 139 -6.48 -18.61 -9.15
CA ALA A 139 -6.94 -17.23 -9.06
C ALA A 139 -8.47 -17.21 -8.83
N THR A 140 -8.92 -16.16 -8.14
CA THR A 140 -10.35 -15.89 -7.93
C THR A 140 -10.67 -14.55 -8.59
N PRO A 141 -11.41 -14.54 -9.72
CA PRO A 141 -11.87 -13.30 -10.34
C PRO A 141 -12.64 -12.45 -9.35
N GLN A 142 -12.47 -11.15 -9.42
CA GLN A 142 -13.15 -10.20 -8.52
C GLN A 142 -13.54 -8.96 -9.32
N ALA A 143 -14.73 -8.44 -9.05
CA ALA A 143 -15.10 -7.14 -9.57
C ALA A 143 -14.11 -6.10 -9.02
N TYR A 144 -13.48 -5.36 -9.92
CA TYR A 144 -12.60 -4.28 -9.51
C TYR A 144 -13.31 -2.93 -9.53
N VAL A 145 -12.87 -2.07 -8.64
CA VAL A 145 -13.24 -0.65 -8.63
C VAL A 145 -11.95 0.15 -8.78
N LEU A 146 -11.84 0.91 -9.86
CA LEU A 146 -10.66 1.71 -10.19
C LEU A 146 -11.04 3.17 -10.21
N TYR A 147 -10.52 3.95 -9.26
CA TYR A 147 -10.63 5.40 -9.25
C TYR A 147 -9.29 6.04 -9.56
N GLY A 148 -9.30 7.23 -10.14
CA GLY A 148 -8.07 7.96 -10.39
C GLY A 148 -8.27 9.44 -10.56
N PHE A 149 -7.15 10.16 -10.55
CA PHE A 149 -7.05 11.54 -11.02
C PHE A 149 -5.78 11.74 -11.82
N ARG A 150 -5.80 12.76 -12.67
CA ARG A 150 -4.59 13.38 -13.21
C ARG A 150 -4.49 14.82 -12.72
N ARG A 151 -3.27 15.29 -12.52
CA ARG A 151 -2.95 16.66 -12.13
C ARG A 151 -2.17 17.33 -13.25
N THR A 152 -2.64 18.47 -13.74
CA THR A 152 -1.96 19.24 -14.78
C THR A 152 -0.80 20.03 -14.18
N LYS A 153 0.44 19.75 -14.59
CA LYS A 153 1.65 20.38 -14.03
C LYS A 153 1.72 21.88 -14.25
N ALA A 154 1.29 22.34 -15.42
CA ALA A 154 1.32 23.77 -15.80
C ALA A 154 0.19 24.60 -15.18
N ASP A 155 -0.89 23.96 -14.72
CA ASP A 155 -1.99 24.68 -14.06
C ASP A 155 -1.62 24.93 -12.60
N SER A 156 -1.58 26.18 -12.20
CA SER A 156 -1.26 26.58 -10.82
C SER A 156 -2.47 26.66 -9.90
N ASN A 157 -3.71 26.61 -10.42
CA ASN A 157 -4.91 26.69 -9.60
C ASN A 157 -5.22 25.33 -8.94
N PRO A 158 -5.14 25.21 -7.61
CA PRO A 158 -5.37 23.95 -6.91
C PRO A 158 -6.75 23.32 -7.15
N ALA A 159 -7.77 24.13 -7.44
CA ALA A 159 -9.14 23.66 -7.64
C ALA A 159 -9.44 23.17 -9.07
N THR A 160 -8.60 23.49 -10.06
CA THR A 160 -8.82 23.12 -11.47
C THR A 160 -7.77 22.16 -12.02
N ARG A 161 -6.60 22.10 -11.39
CA ARG A 161 -5.48 21.28 -11.88
C ARG A 161 -5.70 19.77 -11.72
N VAL A 162 -6.59 19.36 -10.80
CA VAL A 162 -6.91 17.95 -10.51
C VAL A 162 -8.19 17.56 -11.23
N VAL A 163 -8.13 16.55 -12.09
CA VAL A 163 -9.26 16.08 -12.91
C VAL A 163 -9.42 14.57 -12.69
N ALA A 164 -10.65 14.14 -12.44
CA ALA A 164 -11.00 12.73 -12.27
C ALA A 164 -10.69 11.92 -13.53
N THR A 165 -10.25 10.68 -13.33
CA THR A 165 -10.06 9.65 -14.36
C THR A 165 -10.72 8.35 -13.93
N ASP A 166 -10.78 7.40 -14.84
CA ASP A 166 -11.33 6.06 -14.59
C ASP A 166 -12.78 6.14 -14.04
N MET A 167 -13.15 5.29 -13.08
CA MET A 167 -14.51 5.27 -12.50
C MET A 167 -14.80 6.45 -11.57
N ALA A 168 -13.82 7.34 -11.34
CA ALA A 168 -14.06 8.59 -10.62
C ALA A 168 -14.74 9.66 -11.50
N VAL A 169 -14.72 9.51 -12.83
CA VAL A 169 -15.37 10.43 -13.76
C VAL A 169 -16.88 10.43 -13.51
N GLY A 170 -17.43 11.61 -13.28
CA GLY A 170 -18.86 11.80 -13.01
C GLY A 170 -19.27 11.65 -11.55
N LEU A 171 -18.38 11.23 -10.65
CA LEU A 171 -18.64 11.28 -9.21
C LEU A 171 -18.65 12.76 -8.75
N THR A 172 -19.62 13.10 -7.93
CA THR A 172 -19.65 14.40 -7.25
C THR A 172 -18.50 14.47 -6.25
N PRO A 173 -17.60 15.46 -6.34
CA PRO A 173 -16.53 15.62 -5.37
C PRO A 173 -17.06 15.83 -3.95
N ALA A 174 -16.29 15.39 -2.96
CA ALA A 174 -16.58 15.70 -1.56
C ALA A 174 -16.46 17.21 -1.32
N SER A 175 -17.34 17.75 -0.50
CA SER A 175 -17.40 19.18 -0.19
C SER A 175 -17.66 19.43 1.29
N MET A 176 -17.09 20.52 1.80
CA MET A 176 -17.21 20.97 3.18
C MET A 176 -18.21 22.11 3.31
N ASP A 177 -19.17 21.97 4.22
CA ASP A 177 -19.92 23.13 4.70
C ASP A 177 -19.05 23.91 5.71
N ALA A 178 -18.57 25.07 5.28
CA ALA A 178 -17.66 25.88 6.09
C ALA A 178 -18.32 26.43 7.37
N SER A 179 -19.65 26.45 7.49
CA SER A 179 -20.39 26.96 8.66
C SER A 179 -20.60 25.86 9.72
N THR A 180 -21.01 24.67 9.31
CA THR A 180 -21.30 23.54 10.21
C THR A 180 -20.07 22.64 10.44
N GLY A 181 -19.20 22.54 9.44
CA GLY A 181 -18.06 21.62 9.41
C GLY A 181 -18.44 20.21 8.95
N GLU A 182 -19.67 20.02 8.51
CA GLU A 182 -20.10 18.75 7.92
C GLU A 182 -19.46 18.56 6.55
N ILE A 183 -19.09 17.34 6.25
CA ILE A 183 -18.55 16.95 4.95
C ILE A 183 -19.60 16.13 4.21
N ASP A 184 -20.05 16.67 3.08
CA ASP A 184 -20.78 15.88 2.09
C ASP A 184 -19.78 15.09 1.26
N LEU A 185 -19.83 13.77 1.35
CA LEU A 185 -18.95 12.88 0.61
C LEU A 185 -19.29 12.77 -0.88
N GLY A 186 -20.44 13.32 -1.32
CA GLY A 186 -20.86 13.26 -2.70
C GLY A 186 -20.94 11.82 -3.23
N GLY A 187 -20.25 11.53 -4.33
CA GLY A 187 -20.20 10.19 -4.93
C GLY A 187 -19.32 9.19 -4.19
N TRP A 188 -18.61 9.59 -3.12
CA TRP A 188 -17.62 8.74 -2.44
C TRP A 188 -18.15 7.97 -1.24
N ALA A 189 -19.39 8.21 -0.81
CA ALA A 189 -19.97 7.60 0.38
C ALA A 189 -19.98 6.05 0.36
N SER A 190 -20.03 5.45 -0.84
CA SER A 190 -19.99 3.99 -1.04
C SER A 190 -18.61 3.43 -1.42
N ALA A 191 -17.58 4.26 -1.54
CA ALA A 191 -16.24 3.81 -1.89
C ALA A 191 -15.69 2.87 -0.80
N TRP A 192 -15.05 1.76 -1.19
CA TRP A 192 -14.59 0.73 -0.23
C TRP A 192 -13.62 1.28 0.81
N PHE A 193 -12.77 2.24 0.46
CA PHE A 193 -11.82 2.86 1.39
C PHE A 193 -12.51 3.85 2.35
N VAL A 194 -13.75 4.26 2.07
CA VAL A 194 -14.61 5.04 2.98
C VAL A 194 -15.44 4.11 3.87
N THR A 195 -16.18 3.16 3.29
CA THR A 195 -17.05 2.25 4.05
C THR A 195 -16.29 1.23 4.87
N GLY A 196 -15.09 0.82 4.43
CA GLY A 196 -14.19 -0.07 5.16
C GLY A 196 -13.31 0.63 6.20
N ASN A 197 -13.29 1.95 6.24
CA ASN A 197 -12.57 2.72 7.25
C ASN A 197 -13.40 2.77 8.54
N LYS A 198 -12.90 2.12 9.60
CA LYS A 198 -13.64 1.93 10.85
C LYS A 198 -12.85 2.42 12.07
N PRO A 199 -13.50 3.10 13.02
CA PRO A 199 -12.88 3.45 14.29
C PRO A 199 -13.00 2.27 15.25
N VAL A 200 -11.89 1.88 15.87
CA VAL A 200 -11.81 0.71 16.77
C VAL A 200 -10.99 1.01 18.00
N MET A 201 -11.21 0.21 19.07
CA MET A 201 -10.22 0.02 20.11
C MET A 201 -9.38 -1.21 19.76
N LEU A 202 -8.08 -0.99 19.59
CA LEU A 202 -7.09 -1.99 19.19
C LEU A 202 -6.19 -2.31 20.39
N LYS A 203 -6.06 -3.59 20.75
CA LYS A 203 -5.17 -4.02 21.83
C LYS A 203 -3.70 -3.89 21.47
N SER A 204 -2.82 -3.95 22.46
CA SER A 204 -1.37 -3.85 22.25
C SER A 204 -0.81 -4.99 21.37
N ASP A 205 -1.45 -6.16 21.34
CA ASP A 205 -1.11 -7.26 20.43
C ASP A 205 -1.57 -7.06 18.97
N GLY A 206 -2.27 -5.95 18.68
CA GLY A 206 -2.79 -5.61 17.37
C GLY A 206 -4.16 -6.20 17.06
N THR A 207 -4.79 -6.91 17.98
CA THR A 207 -6.16 -7.45 17.79
C THR A 207 -7.23 -6.37 18.01
N ILE A 208 -8.29 -6.42 17.22
CA ILE A 208 -9.46 -5.55 17.40
C ILE A 208 -10.24 -6.06 18.62
N ASP A 209 -10.41 -5.20 19.62
CA ASP A 209 -11.24 -5.51 20.78
C ASP A 209 -12.72 -5.24 20.48
N TYR A 210 -13.02 -4.03 19.98
CA TYR A 210 -14.37 -3.66 19.55
C TYR A 210 -14.34 -2.43 18.61
N GLU A 211 -15.42 -2.28 17.82
CA GLU A 211 -15.65 -1.08 17.02
C GLU A 211 -16.24 0.04 17.90
N LEU A 212 -15.76 1.26 17.69
CA LEU A 212 -16.34 2.46 18.27
C LEU A 212 -17.58 2.89 17.47
N ASN A 213 -18.52 3.58 18.12
CA ASN A 213 -19.62 4.22 17.41
C ASN A 213 -19.03 5.30 16.47
N PRO A 214 -19.25 5.23 15.16
CA PRO A 214 -18.61 6.13 14.20
C PRO A 214 -18.99 7.61 14.38
N ASN A 215 -20.06 7.90 15.08
CA ASN A 215 -20.54 9.26 15.34
C ASN A 215 -20.32 9.74 16.77
N ASP A 216 -19.95 8.85 17.70
CA ASP A 216 -19.68 9.18 19.10
C ASP A 216 -18.71 8.18 19.72
N TYR A 217 -17.43 8.49 19.70
CA TYR A 217 -16.38 7.57 20.17
C TYR A 217 -16.38 7.32 21.67
N THR A 218 -17.16 8.07 22.46
CA THR A 218 -17.36 7.75 23.88
C THR A 218 -18.20 6.47 24.06
N LYS A 219 -18.71 5.92 22.96
CA LYS A 219 -19.53 4.71 22.90
C LYS A 219 -18.90 3.67 21.97
N LYS A 220 -19.19 2.42 22.25
CA LYS A 220 -18.99 1.29 21.33
C LYS A 220 -20.08 1.30 20.27
N ALA A 221 -19.91 0.49 19.22
CA ALA A 221 -20.91 0.35 18.15
C ALA A 221 -22.28 -0.10 18.68
N ASP A 222 -22.33 -0.85 19.78
CA ASP A 222 -23.57 -1.29 20.45
C ASP A 222 -24.21 -0.22 21.35
N GLY A 223 -23.60 0.96 21.46
CA GLY A 223 -24.09 2.09 22.27
C GLY A 223 -23.63 2.08 23.74
N THR A 224 -22.94 1.05 24.21
CA THR A 224 -22.36 1.03 25.57
C THR A 224 -21.12 1.94 25.66
N ALA A 225 -20.71 2.31 26.89
CA ALA A 225 -19.55 3.17 27.11
C ALA A 225 -18.26 2.51 26.59
N SER A 226 -17.41 3.30 25.90
CA SER A 226 -16.10 2.87 25.42
C SER A 226 -14.98 3.21 26.41
N ASP A 227 -13.81 2.58 26.23
CA ASP A 227 -12.60 2.85 26.99
C ASP A 227 -11.73 3.96 26.39
N ILE A 228 -12.30 4.82 25.56
CA ILE A 228 -11.55 5.79 24.75
C ILE A 228 -10.70 6.77 25.56
N ALA A 229 -11.06 7.03 26.82
CA ALA A 229 -10.30 7.89 27.76
C ALA A 229 -9.66 7.10 28.90
N ASN A 230 -9.78 5.76 28.93
CA ASN A 230 -9.27 4.91 29.98
C ASN A 230 -7.77 4.67 29.81
N THR A 231 -6.94 5.35 30.61
CA THR A 231 -5.47 5.21 30.55
C THR A 231 -4.94 3.86 31.04
N SER A 232 -5.78 3.09 31.75
CA SER A 232 -5.45 1.72 32.18
C SER A 232 -5.84 0.65 31.14
N TYR A 233 -6.55 1.02 30.07
CA TYR A 233 -6.89 0.11 28.99
C TYR A 233 -5.62 -0.33 28.23
N ASP A 234 -5.47 -1.62 27.94
CA ASP A 234 -4.34 -2.13 27.17
C ASP A 234 -4.62 -2.04 25.66
N GLY A 235 -4.42 -0.87 25.09
CA GLY A 235 -4.63 -0.64 23.67
C GLY A 235 -4.84 0.84 23.33
N ASN A 236 -5.26 1.12 22.11
CA ASN A 236 -5.35 2.47 21.54
C ASN A 236 -6.62 2.62 20.70
N ALA A 237 -7.14 3.85 20.62
CA ALA A 237 -8.18 4.22 19.68
C ALA A 237 -7.56 4.39 18.28
N MET A 238 -7.98 3.59 17.32
CA MET A 238 -7.37 3.51 15.99
C MET A 238 -8.43 3.59 14.89
N ALA A 239 -8.05 4.14 13.75
CA ALA A 239 -8.80 4.09 12.49
C ALA A 239 -8.21 3.00 11.60
N LEU A 240 -9.01 2.04 11.17
CA LEU A 240 -8.60 1.02 10.21
C LEU A 240 -8.72 1.58 8.80
N ILE A 241 -7.69 1.46 8.01
CA ILE A 241 -7.67 1.83 6.59
C ILE A 241 -7.61 0.53 5.77
N PRO A 242 -8.64 0.22 4.96
CA PRO A 242 -8.67 -1.01 4.18
C PRO A 242 -7.66 -0.99 3.04
N THR A 243 -7.32 -2.17 2.51
CA THR A 243 -6.32 -2.33 1.45
C THR A 243 -6.64 -1.48 0.23
N CYS A 244 -5.63 -0.76 -0.20
CA CYS A 244 -5.64 0.05 -1.41
C CYS A 244 -4.40 -0.30 -2.26
N TRP A 245 -4.64 -0.74 -3.47
CA TRP A 245 -3.61 -0.93 -4.48
C TRP A 245 -3.49 0.35 -5.29
N VAL A 246 -2.31 0.95 -5.33
CA VAL A 246 -2.10 2.25 -5.97
C VAL A 246 -1.06 2.18 -7.08
N LYS A 247 -1.32 2.94 -8.14
CA LYS A 247 -0.35 3.23 -9.20
C LYS A 247 -0.15 4.74 -9.27
N ARG A 248 1.12 5.17 -9.25
CA ARG A 248 1.52 6.57 -9.34
C ARG A 248 2.59 6.72 -10.40
N TRP A 249 2.41 7.68 -11.29
CA TRP A 249 3.39 8.00 -12.34
C TRP A 249 3.19 9.42 -12.83
N GLN A 250 4.08 9.85 -13.70
CA GLN A 250 3.98 11.14 -14.38
C GLN A 250 4.56 11.06 -15.78
N ASP A 251 4.12 11.97 -16.64
CA ASP A 251 4.75 12.33 -17.89
C ASP A 251 5.20 13.80 -17.87
N ASN A 252 5.50 14.38 -19.03
CA ASN A 252 5.92 15.78 -19.12
C ASN A 252 4.81 16.78 -18.79
N THR A 253 3.53 16.39 -18.93
CA THR A 253 2.37 17.27 -18.83
C THR A 253 1.59 17.03 -17.54
N TYR A 254 1.47 15.76 -17.12
CA TYR A 254 0.58 15.35 -16.05
C TYR A 254 1.30 14.51 -14.99
N GLU A 255 0.75 14.56 -13.80
CA GLU A 255 0.95 13.61 -12.71
C GLU A 255 -0.32 12.77 -12.57
N TYR A 256 -0.20 11.46 -12.30
CA TYR A 256 -1.31 10.52 -12.26
C TYR A 256 -1.31 9.71 -10.97
N PHE A 257 -2.51 9.51 -10.45
CA PHE A 257 -2.78 8.60 -9.35
C PHE A 257 -3.97 7.72 -9.71
N GLN A 258 -3.82 6.42 -9.47
CA GLN A 258 -4.91 5.44 -9.53
C GLN A 258 -4.94 4.62 -8.25
N VAL A 259 -6.14 4.28 -7.79
CA VAL A 259 -6.37 3.37 -6.65
C VAL A 259 -7.40 2.32 -7.03
N CYS A 260 -7.10 1.07 -6.69
CA CYS A 260 -7.95 -0.08 -6.95
C CYS A 260 -8.12 -0.93 -5.68
N ASN A 261 -9.27 -1.60 -5.55
CA ASN A 261 -9.54 -2.54 -4.46
C ASN A 261 -8.78 -3.87 -4.62
N ILE A 262 -8.29 -4.19 -5.82
CA ILE A 262 -7.45 -5.36 -6.11
C ILE A 262 -6.18 -4.97 -6.86
N GLN A 263 -5.21 -5.86 -6.94
CA GLN A 263 -4.02 -5.67 -7.79
C GLN A 263 -4.36 -5.95 -9.25
N LEU A 264 -4.64 -4.90 -10.04
CA LEU A 264 -4.97 -5.05 -11.47
C LEU A 264 -3.80 -5.59 -12.31
N ASN A 265 -2.58 -5.20 -11.97
CA ASN A 265 -1.33 -5.66 -12.59
C ASN A 265 -0.14 -5.32 -11.70
N SER A 266 1.07 -5.67 -12.14
CA SER A 266 2.31 -5.47 -11.37
C SER A 266 2.69 -3.99 -11.13
N ASP A 267 2.07 -3.04 -11.83
CA ASP A 267 2.31 -1.61 -11.59
C ASP A 267 1.58 -1.11 -10.33
N PHE A 268 0.48 -1.78 -9.95
CA PHE A 268 -0.23 -1.47 -8.72
C PHE A 268 0.49 -2.06 -7.52
N LYS A 269 0.78 -1.21 -6.53
CA LYS A 269 1.48 -1.55 -5.30
C LYS A 269 0.60 -1.22 -4.09
N ALA A 270 0.62 -2.07 -3.09
CA ALA A 270 -0.06 -1.83 -1.83
C ALA A 270 0.92 -1.44 -0.71
N TYR A 271 1.89 -0.59 -0.98
CA TYR A 271 2.99 -0.25 -0.06
C TYR A 271 2.54 0.14 1.35
N ALA A 272 1.38 0.80 1.50
CA ALA A 272 0.82 1.15 2.81
C ALA A 272 0.36 -0.08 3.61
N HIS A 273 0.10 -1.20 2.92
CA HIS A 273 -0.46 -2.45 3.45
C HIS A 273 0.52 -3.62 3.32
N GLU A 274 1.72 -3.40 2.79
CA GLU A 274 2.71 -4.46 2.58
C GLU A 274 3.60 -4.61 3.81
N ARG A 275 3.67 -5.85 4.35
CA ARG A 275 4.58 -6.22 5.44
C ARG A 275 6.01 -6.40 4.93
N GLU A 276 6.96 -6.57 5.85
CA GLU A 276 8.36 -6.82 5.54
C GLU A 276 8.55 -8.06 4.64
N ASP A 277 7.81 -9.13 4.89
CA ASP A 277 7.84 -10.39 4.14
C ASP A 277 7.13 -10.33 2.77
N GLY A 278 6.52 -9.19 2.42
CA GLY A 278 5.79 -9.00 1.16
C GLY A 278 4.31 -9.40 1.22
N THR A 279 3.83 -9.94 2.34
CA THR A 279 2.40 -10.22 2.50
C THR A 279 1.58 -8.93 2.60
N ILE A 280 0.37 -8.96 2.09
CA ILE A 280 -0.53 -7.80 2.07
C ILE A 280 -1.54 -7.94 3.22
N MET A 281 -1.68 -6.86 3.98
CA MET A 281 -2.66 -6.74 5.06
C MET A 281 -4.02 -6.32 4.50
N ASP A 282 -5.12 -6.84 5.07
CA ASP A 282 -6.48 -6.36 4.74
C ASP A 282 -6.72 -4.93 5.21
N TRP A 283 -5.99 -4.50 6.22
CA TRP A 283 -5.99 -3.14 6.75
C TRP A 283 -4.69 -2.81 7.49
N PHE A 284 -4.36 -1.54 7.58
CA PHE A 284 -3.47 -1.03 8.61
C PHE A 284 -4.26 -0.12 9.55
N ALA A 285 -3.82 -0.02 10.80
CA ALA A 285 -4.42 0.90 11.77
C ALA A 285 -3.57 2.17 11.90
N ARG A 286 -4.24 3.33 11.99
CA ARG A 286 -3.65 4.60 12.33
C ARG A 286 -4.37 5.23 13.53
N SER A 287 -3.60 5.89 14.42
CA SER A 287 -4.15 6.53 15.60
C SER A 287 -5.25 7.54 15.25
N ILE A 288 -6.38 7.47 15.97
CA ILE A 288 -7.44 8.48 15.88
C ILE A 288 -6.90 9.83 16.36
N TYR A 289 -6.07 9.83 17.40
CA TYR A 289 -5.57 11.05 18.04
C TYR A 289 -4.07 11.24 17.88
N ASP A 290 -3.62 12.49 18.00
CA ASP A 290 -2.25 12.81 18.32
C ASP A 290 -1.86 12.09 19.61
N ALA A 291 -0.78 11.31 19.60
CA ALA A 291 -0.47 10.44 20.74
C ALA A 291 0.07 11.23 21.94
N GLY A 292 -0.55 11.02 23.09
CA GLY A 292 -0.02 11.43 24.40
C GLY A 292 0.83 10.33 25.03
N LEU A 293 1.36 10.57 26.24
CA LEU A 293 2.17 9.59 26.97
C LEU A 293 1.43 9.05 28.21
N VAL A 294 1.48 7.73 28.36
CA VAL A 294 1.10 7.03 29.58
C VAL A 294 2.20 6.03 29.91
N SER A 295 2.89 6.18 31.03
CA SER A 295 3.96 5.28 31.49
C SER A 295 5.02 4.99 30.41
N SER A 296 5.53 6.02 29.72
CA SER A 296 6.52 5.91 28.64
C SER A 296 6.06 5.13 27.40
N LYS A 297 4.75 4.93 27.23
CA LYS A 297 4.14 4.46 25.99
C LYS A 297 3.38 5.60 25.32
N ALA A 298 3.53 5.73 24.02
CA ALA A 298 2.68 6.63 23.25
C ALA A 298 1.27 6.01 23.13
N ARG A 299 0.24 6.78 23.44
CA ARG A 299 -1.15 6.31 23.51
C ARG A 299 -2.07 7.23 22.73
N SER A 300 -2.88 6.62 21.89
CA SER A 300 -4.00 7.27 21.19
C SER A 300 -5.27 7.14 22.02
N LEU A 301 -5.42 8.04 23.00
CA LEU A 301 -6.58 8.07 23.89
C LEU A 301 -7.11 9.50 24.05
N SER A 302 -8.43 9.64 24.16
CA SER A 302 -9.13 10.91 24.37
C SER A 302 -8.71 11.54 25.69
N GLY A 303 -8.62 12.87 25.74
CA GLY A 303 -8.23 13.66 26.91
C GLY A 303 -6.72 13.80 27.12
N LEU A 304 -5.88 13.03 26.43
CA LEU A 304 -4.43 13.19 26.55
C LEU A 304 -3.94 14.43 25.78
N THR A 305 -3.00 15.15 26.39
CA THR A 305 -2.22 16.15 25.65
C THR A 305 -1.19 15.43 24.77
N PRO A 306 -1.01 15.84 23.49
CA PRO A 306 -0.01 15.26 22.61
C PRO A 306 1.39 15.26 23.24
N ASN A 307 2.13 14.16 23.08
CA ASN A 307 3.54 14.13 23.44
C ASN A 307 4.28 15.23 22.70
N ASN A 308 5.09 15.99 23.40
CA ASN A 308 5.80 17.15 22.89
C ASN A 308 7.13 17.33 23.64
N THR A 309 7.95 18.27 23.18
CA THR A 309 9.24 18.59 23.82
C THR A 309 10.11 17.34 24.05
N THR A 310 10.00 16.36 23.15
CA THR A 310 10.71 15.08 23.20
C THR A 310 11.47 14.88 21.89
N ALA A 311 12.72 14.42 21.97
CA ALA A 311 13.53 14.13 20.79
C ALA A 311 12.86 13.04 19.94
N GLY A 312 12.94 13.17 18.61
CA GLY A 312 12.27 12.27 17.66
C GLY A 312 12.63 10.80 17.88
N GLY A 313 13.90 10.47 18.15
CA GLY A 313 14.32 9.09 18.46
C GLY A 313 13.62 8.50 19.68
N THR A 314 13.40 9.30 20.72
CA THR A 314 12.65 8.90 21.92
C THR A 314 11.16 8.74 21.61
N GLN A 315 10.58 9.62 20.77
CA GLN A 315 9.18 9.48 20.32
C GLN A 315 8.97 8.14 19.61
N LEU A 316 9.90 7.73 18.74
CA LEU A 316 9.85 6.42 18.07
C LEU A 316 9.88 5.26 19.08
N THR A 317 10.73 5.34 20.10
CA THR A 317 10.79 4.35 21.19
C THR A 317 9.46 4.25 21.92
N TYR A 318 8.80 5.37 22.21
CA TYR A 318 7.49 5.37 22.86
C TYR A 318 6.38 4.77 21.99
N ALA A 319 6.45 4.96 20.67
CA ALA A 319 5.52 4.30 19.74
C ALA A 319 5.71 2.77 19.75
N GLN A 320 6.95 2.30 19.63
CA GLN A 320 7.30 0.88 19.59
C GLN A 320 7.10 0.17 20.94
N ALA A 321 7.03 0.92 22.06
CA ALA A 321 6.71 0.35 23.38
C ALA A 321 5.30 -0.27 23.47
N ASN A 322 4.42 -0.05 22.48
CA ASN A 322 3.12 -0.71 22.39
C ASN A 322 3.22 -2.17 21.92
N GLY A 323 4.27 -2.55 21.20
CA GLY A 323 4.49 -3.92 20.70
C GLY A 323 5.19 -3.95 19.35
N SER A 324 5.55 -5.14 18.87
CA SER A 324 6.33 -5.34 17.63
C SER A 324 5.59 -4.90 16.35
N LEU A 325 4.26 -4.90 16.37
CA LEU A 325 3.45 -4.44 15.24
C LEU A 325 3.30 -2.91 15.18
N TRP A 326 3.73 -2.19 16.22
CA TRP A 326 3.52 -0.76 16.39
C TRP A 326 4.72 0.06 15.94
N ASP A 327 4.43 1.25 15.39
CA ASP A 327 5.43 2.29 15.08
C ASP A 327 4.76 3.67 15.08
N SER A 328 5.52 4.74 14.81
CA SER A 328 4.98 6.04 14.46
C SER A 328 4.38 6.02 13.05
N ASP A 329 3.75 7.12 12.64
CA ASP A 329 3.30 7.32 11.26
C ASP A 329 4.37 6.95 10.24
N THR A 330 3.96 6.48 9.04
CA THR A 330 4.86 6.13 7.95
C THR A 330 4.54 6.91 6.68
N TRP A 331 5.56 7.14 5.85
CA TRP A 331 5.39 7.87 4.59
C TRP A 331 4.38 7.20 3.67
N SER A 332 4.48 5.89 3.46
CA SER A 332 3.59 5.17 2.55
C SER A 332 2.10 5.31 2.93
N ARG A 333 1.79 5.27 4.24
CA ARG A 333 0.44 5.43 4.79
C ARG A 333 -0.05 6.87 4.72
N THR A 334 0.82 7.83 5.04
CA THR A 334 0.51 9.27 4.95
C THR A 334 0.28 9.70 3.50
N ALA A 335 1.13 9.27 2.57
CA ALA A 335 0.99 9.56 1.15
C ALA A 335 -0.31 8.99 0.57
N LEU A 336 -0.71 7.77 0.98
CA LEU A 336 -1.99 7.19 0.56
C LEU A 336 -3.17 8.07 0.99
N ILE A 337 -3.22 8.48 2.26
CA ILE A 337 -4.32 9.30 2.79
C ILE A 337 -4.38 10.64 2.06
N TRP A 338 -3.26 11.31 1.81
CA TRP A 338 -3.22 12.56 1.06
C TRP A 338 -3.75 12.40 -0.37
N ASP A 339 -3.37 11.32 -1.05
CA ASP A 339 -3.83 11.09 -2.42
C ASP A 339 -5.33 10.77 -2.47
N LEU A 340 -5.87 10.00 -1.49
CA LEU A 340 -7.30 9.76 -1.37
C LEU A 340 -8.09 11.05 -1.10
N LEU A 341 -7.58 11.95 -0.25
CA LEU A 341 -8.22 13.24 0.01
C LEU A 341 -8.25 14.12 -1.25
N THR A 342 -7.14 14.17 -2.00
CA THR A 342 -7.08 14.88 -3.29
C THR A 342 -8.04 14.26 -4.31
N LEU A 343 -8.10 12.92 -4.40
CA LEU A 343 -9.02 12.20 -5.29
C LEU A 343 -10.48 12.54 -4.98
N MET A 344 -10.86 12.48 -3.70
CA MET A 344 -12.25 12.70 -3.28
C MET A 344 -12.71 14.14 -3.47
N SER A 345 -11.84 15.12 -3.25
CA SER A 345 -12.19 16.55 -3.37
C SER A 345 -11.88 17.16 -4.74
N LEU A 346 -11.06 16.47 -5.57
CA LEU A 346 -10.48 17.01 -6.81
C LEU A 346 -9.83 18.39 -6.60
N ASN A 347 -9.19 18.58 -5.43
CA ASN A 347 -8.57 19.84 -5.04
C ASN A 347 -7.23 19.57 -4.32
N ASP A 348 -6.18 20.27 -4.74
CA ASP A 348 -4.88 20.20 -4.11
C ASP A 348 -4.76 21.08 -2.86
N ASP A 349 -5.68 22.05 -2.67
CA ASP A 349 -5.83 22.78 -1.40
C ASP A 349 -6.68 21.95 -0.44
N VAL A 350 -6.05 21.03 0.26
CA VAL A 350 -6.73 20.15 1.22
C VAL A 350 -7.34 20.91 2.38
N GLN A 351 -6.81 22.08 2.74
CA GLN A 351 -7.34 22.89 3.83
C GLN A 351 -8.65 23.58 3.44
N THR A 352 -8.72 24.10 2.23
CA THR A 352 -9.98 24.66 1.69
C THR A 352 -11.03 23.58 1.46
N ALA A 353 -10.63 22.37 1.08
CA ALA A 353 -11.53 21.26 0.79
C ALA A 353 -12.04 20.54 2.06
N TRP A 354 -11.18 20.39 3.10
CA TRP A 354 -11.45 19.51 4.24
C TRP A 354 -11.40 20.21 5.60
N GLY A 355 -11.00 21.50 5.65
CA GLY A 355 -10.91 22.30 6.88
C GLY A 355 -9.49 22.69 7.25
N TYR A 356 -9.36 23.80 7.99
CA TYR A 356 -8.06 24.40 8.29
C TYR A 356 -7.26 23.65 9.37
N GLY A 357 -7.95 22.96 10.30
CA GLY A 357 -7.31 22.38 11.47
C GLY A 357 -6.86 23.45 12.49
N TYR A 358 -6.11 23.05 13.49
CA TYR A 358 -5.48 23.99 14.43
C TYR A 358 -4.19 24.55 13.82
N TYR A 359 -4.28 25.62 13.05
CA TYR A 359 -3.19 26.18 12.25
C TYR A 359 -2.53 27.42 12.87
N THR A 360 -3.16 28.03 13.87
CA THR A 360 -2.68 29.29 14.46
C THR A 360 -2.94 29.39 15.97
N GLY A 361 -2.37 30.41 16.62
CA GLY A 361 -2.62 30.70 18.03
C GLY A 361 -1.80 29.86 19.01
N MET A 362 -0.83 29.07 18.56
CA MET A 362 0.04 28.26 19.40
C MET A 362 1.47 28.80 19.37
N SER A 363 2.09 28.95 20.55
CA SER A 363 3.49 29.40 20.69
C SER A 363 4.26 28.59 21.72
N GLN A 364 3.62 27.63 22.38
CA GLN A 364 4.20 26.80 23.44
C GLN A 364 3.36 25.55 23.71
N ALA A 365 3.93 24.57 24.40
CA ALA A 365 3.30 23.27 24.68
C ALA A 365 1.92 23.36 25.36
N SER A 366 1.72 24.35 26.26
CA SER A 366 0.42 24.53 26.95
C SER A 366 -0.72 24.98 26.02
N HIS A 367 -0.43 25.40 24.81
CA HIS A 367 -1.44 25.77 23.79
C HIS A 367 -1.89 24.59 22.94
N LEU A 368 -1.19 23.46 22.98
CA LEU A 368 -1.59 22.26 22.25
C LEU A 368 -2.98 21.80 22.68
N LYS A 369 -3.77 21.37 21.72
CA LYS A 369 -5.13 20.87 21.98
C LYS A 369 -5.05 19.41 22.41
N ALA A 370 -5.74 19.09 23.50
CA ALA A 370 -5.90 17.71 23.93
C ALA A 370 -6.73 16.91 22.93
N ALA A 371 -6.46 15.62 22.86
CA ALA A 371 -7.18 14.65 22.05
C ALA A 371 -8.66 14.56 22.40
N GLY A 372 -9.52 14.25 21.43
CA GLY A 372 -10.93 13.96 21.64
C GLY A 372 -11.88 15.14 21.43
N THR A 373 -11.40 16.27 20.94
CA THR A 373 -12.26 17.40 20.57
C THR A 373 -13.20 17.07 19.39
N GLY A 374 -12.87 16.05 18.60
CA GLY A 374 -13.64 15.53 17.50
C GLY A 374 -14.42 14.25 17.77
N ASN A 375 -14.60 13.80 19.03
CA ASN A 375 -15.23 12.52 19.37
C ASN A 375 -16.65 12.34 18.80
N THR A 376 -17.39 13.43 18.63
CA THR A 376 -18.78 13.44 18.13
C THR A 376 -18.92 14.04 16.74
N LYS A 377 -17.82 14.08 15.96
CA LYS A 377 -17.75 14.74 14.65
C LYS A 377 -17.77 13.76 13.46
N GLY A 378 -18.09 12.49 13.69
CA GLY A 378 -18.15 11.51 12.61
C GLY A 378 -16.78 11.11 12.03
N GLN A 379 -16.81 10.56 10.83
CA GLN A 379 -15.63 10.09 10.09
C GLN A 379 -14.82 11.23 9.48
N PHE A 380 -15.50 12.23 8.96
CA PHE A 380 -14.93 13.45 8.35
C PHE A 380 -15.57 14.69 8.98
N TYR A 381 -14.77 15.68 9.25
CA TYR A 381 -15.21 16.96 9.76
C TYR A 381 -14.14 18.04 9.55
N GLY A 382 -14.55 19.24 9.21
CA GLY A 382 -13.64 20.37 9.13
C GLY A 382 -14.32 21.69 8.80
N LYS A 383 -13.75 22.77 9.32
CA LYS A 383 -14.19 24.13 9.04
C LYS A 383 -13.04 24.99 8.52
N ARG A 384 -13.39 26.09 7.86
CA ARG A 384 -12.44 27.18 7.58
C ARG A 384 -12.23 28.04 8.83
N ALA A 385 -11.88 27.37 9.93
CA ALA A 385 -11.68 27.98 11.26
C ALA A 385 -10.52 27.27 11.97
N ASN A 386 -10.02 27.90 13.03
CA ASN A 386 -8.93 27.34 13.86
C ASN A 386 -9.50 26.33 14.86
N GLU A 387 -9.94 25.18 14.35
CA GLU A 387 -10.52 24.11 15.16
C GLU A 387 -10.14 22.73 14.61
N VAL A 388 -10.62 21.66 15.25
CA VAL A 388 -10.33 20.27 14.89
C VAL A 388 -10.68 20.00 13.43
N VAL A 389 -9.82 19.24 12.75
CA VAL A 389 -10.09 18.61 11.47
C VAL A 389 -10.07 17.09 11.65
N LYS A 390 -10.99 16.40 10.96
CA LYS A 390 -11.01 14.94 10.92
C LYS A 390 -11.10 14.44 9.50
N VAL A 391 -10.28 13.45 9.19
CA VAL A 391 -10.31 12.72 7.91
C VAL A 391 -10.12 11.23 8.20
N PHE A 392 -10.94 10.37 7.62
CA PHE A 392 -10.88 8.92 7.83
C PHE A 392 -10.85 8.53 9.31
N HIS A 393 -11.69 9.13 10.14
CA HIS A 393 -11.72 9.04 11.61
C HIS A 393 -10.49 9.62 12.34
N ILE A 394 -9.44 10.08 11.65
CA ILE A 394 -8.21 10.60 12.23
C ILE A 394 -8.41 12.07 12.60
N GLU A 395 -8.30 12.40 13.88
CA GLU A 395 -8.37 13.76 14.42
C GLU A 395 -7.02 14.46 14.22
N ASN A 396 -7.06 15.73 13.78
CA ASN A 396 -5.87 16.56 13.55
C ASN A 396 -4.84 15.89 12.62
N PHE A 397 -5.29 15.31 11.49
CA PHE A 397 -4.35 14.76 10.50
C PHE A 397 -3.32 15.81 10.07
N TRP A 398 -3.71 17.08 10.06
CA TRP A 398 -2.82 18.23 10.03
C TRP A 398 -3.20 19.26 11.11
N GLY A 399 -2.32 20.21 11.36
CA GLY A 399 -2.44 21.19 12.44
C GLY A 399 -2.10 20.60 13.81
N ASN A 400 -2.30 21.40 14.86
CA ASN A 400 -1.98 21.10 16.24
C ASN A 400 -0.48 20.85 16.48
N ILE A 401 0.09 19.74 15.99
CA ILE A 401 1.48 19.34 16.20
C ILE A 401 2.08 18.67 14.95
N TRP A 402 3.36 18.89 14.66
CA TRP A 402 4.13 18.16 13.68
C TRP A 402 4.30 16.70 14.07
N LYS A 403 3.95 15.78 13.21
CA LYS A 403 4.03 14.34 13.46
C LYS A 403 5.26 13.75 12.79
N ILE A 404 6.14 13.11 13.59
CA ILE A 404 7.28 12.37 13.05
C ILE A 404 6.80 11.17 12.25
N MET A 405 7.46 10.90 11.11
CA MET A 405 7.13 9.74 10.30
C MET A 405 8.36 8.94 9.89
N ARG A 406 8.15 7.65 9.71
CA ARG A 406 9.12 6.68 9.20
C ARG A 406 9.07 6.59 7.69
N GLY A 407 10.12 6.06 7.09
CA GLY A 407 10.13 5.75 5.67
C GLY A 407 10.47 6.92 4.74
N LEU A 408 10.66 8.14 5.28
CA LEU A 408 11.10 9.31 4.52
C LEU A 408 12.17 10.08 5.30
N VAL A 409 13.29 10.32 4.64
CA VAL A 409 14.40 11.16 5.14
C VAL A 409 14.85 12.13 4.05
N TYR A 410 15.56 13.19 4.44
CA TYR A 410 16.21 14.11 3.53
C TYR A 410 17.70 14.17 3.86
N ASN A 411 18.54 13.84 2.89
CA ASN A 411 19.95 13.63 3.12
C ASN A 411 20.80 14.88 2.85
N THR A 412 22.09 14.82 3.18
CA THR A 412 23.05 15.93 3.02
C THR A 412 23.38 16.25 1.56
N THR A 413 22.98 15.39 0.61
CA THR A 413 23.12 15.65 -0.84
C THR A 413 21.89 16.33 -1.44
N GLY A 414 20.91 16.71 -0.61
CA GLY A 414 19.68 17.35 -1.06
C GLY A 414 18.74 16.39 -1.79
N LYS A 415 18.72 15.11 -1.42
CA LYS A 415 17.85 14.10 -2.00
C LYS A 415 16.97 13.47 -0.93
N TYR A 416 15.80 12.99 -1.35
CA TYR A 416 15.00 12.13 -0.50
C TYR A 416 15.61 10.74 -0.41
N GLY A 417 15.53 10.14 0.76
CA GLY A 417 15.71 8.72 0.98
C GLY A 417 14.37 8.11 1.34
N VAL A 418 13.91 7.14 0.59
CA VAL A 418 12.56 6.56 0.74
C VAL A 418 12.64 5.08 1.04
N LYS A 419 11.84 4.63 2.02
CA LYS A 419 11.59 3.22 2.31
C LYS A 419 10.11 3.01 2.56
N MET A 420 9.44 2.27 1.66
CA MET A 420 7.98 2.22 1.63
C MET A 420 7.38 1.24 2.65
N LYS A 421 8.15 0.27 3.16
CA LYS A 421 7.74 -0.74 4.14
C LYS A 421 8.81 -1.00 5.19
N ARG A 422 8.45 -1.67 6.28
CA ARG A 422 9.39 -2.10 7.34
C ARG A 422 10.48 -3.04 6.80
N PRO A 423 11.61 -3.22 7.52
CA PRO A 423 11.96 -2.55 8.77
C PRO A 423 12.51 -1.14 8.52
N TYR A 424 12.13 -0.20 9.37
CA TYR A 424 12.71 1.14 9.36
C TYR A 424 13.85 1.25 10.36
N ASN A 425 14.77 2.19 10.15
CA ASN A 425 15.86 2.47 11.08
C ASN A 425 15.95 3.98 11.38
N THR A 426 16.84 4.34 12.29
CA THR A 426 17.08 5.72 12.73
C THR A 426 18.26 6.38 12.04
N SER A 427 18.90 5.71 11.07
CA SER A 427 20.02 6.25 10.29
C SER A 427 19.66 6.58 8.85
N GLY A 428 18.51 6.10 8.34
CA GLY A 428 18.17 6.18 6.91
C GLY A 428 19.02 5.27 6.01
N SER A 429 19.85 4.42 6.59
CA SER A 429 20.66 3.46 5.83
C SER A 429 19.77 2.44 5.11
N GLY A 430 20.08 2.15 3.84
CA GLY A 430 19.29 1.24 3.01
C GLY A 430 17.95 1.85 2.52
N TYR A 431 17.74 3.15 2.67
CA TYR A 431 16.65 3.86 2.01
C TYR A 431 17.05 4.14 0.56
N THR A 432 16.12 3.99 -0.36
CA THR A 432 16.34 4.31 -1.78
C THR A 432 16.43 5.81 -1.97
N ALA A 433 17.57 6.30 -2.48
CA ALA A 433 17.73 7.71 -2.79
C ALA A 433 17.00 8.06 -4.09
N THR A 434 16.23 9.16 -4.09
CA THR A 434 15.61 9.68 -5.30
C THR A 434 16.64 10.41 -6.18
N SER A 435 16.35 10.53 -7.49
CA SER A 435 17.15 11.35 -8.39
C SER A 435 16.93 12.87 -8.20
N PHE A 436 15.87 13.26 -7.49
CA PHE A 436 15.44 14.65 -7.28
C PHE A 436 15.45 15.01 -5.78
N GLY A 437 15.33 16.30 -5.48
CA GLY A 437 15.20 16.87 -4.14
C GLY A 437 14.55 18.23 -4.23
N LEU A 438 14.55 18.96 -3.11
CA LEU A 438 13.94 20.29 -2.99
C LEU A 438 14.87 21.40 -3.44
N SER A 439 14.28 22.40 -4.08
CA SER A 439 14.89 23.67 -4.45
C SER A 439 13.98 24.83 -4.04
N GLY A 440 14.50 26.06 -4.04
CA GLY A 440 13.77 27.26 -3.66
C GLY A 440 13.97 27.66 -2.20
N THR A 441 12.99 28.33 -1.61
CA THR A 441 13.08 28.89 -0.26
C THR A 441 12.49 27.93 0.77
N SER A 442 13.32 27.41 1.68
CA SER A 442 12.86 26.56 2.78
C SER A 442 11.83 27.30 3.65
N GLY A 443 10.70 26.62 3.93
CA GLY A 443 9.59 27.19 4.70
C GLY A 443 8.55 27.94 3.85
N GLY A 444 8.67 27.88 2.50
CA GLY A 444 7.68 28.45 1.59
C GLY A 444 6.66 27.44 1.09
N TYR A 445 5.80 27.89 0.19
CA TYR A 445 4.75 27.09 -0.43
C TYR A 445 5.30 26.20 -1.55
N GLN A 446 4.78 25.01 -1.67
CA GLN A 446 5.15 24.03 -2.70
C GLN A 446 4.64 24.50 -4.08
N SER A 447 5.45 24.33 -5.13
CA SER A 447 5.09 24.78 -6.48
C SER A 447 5.32 23.74 -7.57
N ALA A 448 6.19 22.76 -7.34
CA ALA A 448 6.39 21.64 -8.25
C ALA A 448 6.62 20.35 -7.47
N HIS A 449 6.23 19.25 -8.07
CA HIS A 449 6.22 17.94 -7.44
C HIS A 449 6.78 16.88 -8.39
N ASN A 450 7.16 15.74 -7.84
CA ASN A 450 7.43 14.52 -8.57
C ASN A 450 6.46 13.45 -8.08
N MET A 451 5.61 12.97 -8.96
CA MET A 451 4.71 11.85 -8.74
C MET A 451 5.39 10.57 -9.22
N SER A 452 5.70 9.68 -8.29
CA SER A 452 6.32 8.40 -8.56
C SER A 452 5.70 7.31 -7.70
N GLU A 453 6.12 6.07 -7.85
CA GLU A 453 5.69 4.96 -6.97
C GLU A 453 5.85 5.30 -5.48
N TYR A 454 6.78 6.18 -5.14
CA TYR A 454 7.05 6.62 -3.76
C TYR A 454 6.06 7.68 -3.23
N GLY A 455 5.16 8.19 -4.05
CA GLY A 455 4.20 9.24 -3.70
C GLY A 455 4.45 10.56 -4.43
N CYS A 456 3.68 11.57 -4.09
CA CYS A 456 3.82 12.94 -4.58
C CYS A 456 4.75 13.74 -3.65
N LEU A 457 6.01 13.87 -4.03
CA LEU A 457 7.02 14.60 -3.25
C LEU A 457 7.30 15.97 -3.88
N PRO A 458 7.38 17.05 -3.08
CA PRO A 458 7.70 18.38 -3.61
C PRO A 458 9.13 18.42 -4.16
N THR A 459 9.33 19.19 -5.24
CA THR A 459 10.63 19.42 -5.87
C THR A 459 11.04 20.89 -5.85
N THR A 460 10.07 21.80 -5.74
CA THR A 460 10.33 23.23 -5.71
C THR A 460 9.43 23.93 -4.70
N VAL A 461 9.99 24.91 -3.98
CA VAL A 461 9.32 25.73 -2.98
C VAL A 461 9.41 27.19 -3.41
N SER A 462 8.44 27.63 -4.20
CA SER A 462 8.32 29.00 -4.75
C SER A 462 6.87 29.37 -5.11
N GLY A 463 5.90 28.63 -4.55
CA GLY A 463 4.48 28.87 -4.73
C GLY A 463 3.91 30.01 -3.84
N SER A 464 2.59 30.02 -3.72
CA SER A 464 1.86 30.93 -2.82
C SER A 464 0.73 30.18 -2.13
N ASP A 465 0.04 30.85 -1.24
CA ASP A 465 -1.13 30.36 -0.48
C ASP A 465 -2.36 30.02 -1.36
N SER A 466 -2.25 30.24 -2.64
CA SER A 466 -3.34 30.02 -3.62
C SER A 466 -2.90 29.27 -4.87
N THR A 467 -1.66 28.74 -4.89
CA THR A 467 -1.13 28.07 -6.08
C THR A 467 -0.59 26.68 -5.79
N TYR A 468 -0.77 25.76 -6.75
CA TYR A 468 -0.29 24.37 -6.76
C TYR A 468 -0.81 23.56 -5.58
N ILE A 469 0.09 23.15 -4.67
CA ILE A 469 -0.24 22.62 -3.35
C ILE A 469 0.12 23.72 -2.36
N PRO A 470 -0.85 24.48 -1.85
CA PRO A 470 -0.60 25.70 -1.06
C PRO A 470 -0.22 25.39 0.38
N ASP A 471 0.68 24.43 0.56
CA ASP A 471 1.19 23.94 1.84
C ASP A 471 2.71 24.09 1.91
N GLY A 472 3.25 24.12 3.12
CA GLY A 472 4.65 24.43 3.35
C GLY A 472 5.60 23.24 3.14
N ALA A 473 6.84 23.54 2.72
CA ALA A 473 7.94 22.59 2.79
C ALA A 473 9.18 23.23 3.41
N TRP A 474 9.73 22.60 4.44
CA TRP A 474 10.95 23.02 5.13
C TRP A 474 12.04 21.99 4.88
N PHE A 475 13.24 22.43 4.51
CA PHE A 475 14.36 21.53 4.25
C PHE A 475 15.70 22.17 4.53
N ASN A 476 16.69 21.36 4.88
CA ASN A 476 18.10 21.74 4.88
C ASN A 476 18.98 20.51 4.55
N THR A 477 20.23 20.76 4.18
CA THR A 477 21.21 19.75 3.78
C THR A 477 22.41 19.67 4.72
N SER A 478 22.39 20.39 5.83
CA SER A 478 23.52 20.41 6.79
C SER A 478 23.66 19.09 7.55
N GLN A 479 22.60 18.30 7.59
CA GLN A 479 22.53 17.02 8.28
C GLN A 479 21.49 16.12 7.62
N GLN A 480 21.41 14.85 8.03
CA GLN A 480 20.30 13.98 7.67
C GLN A 480 19.08 14.33 8.52
N ASN A 481 17.97 14.59 7.86
CA ASN A 481 16.72 14.98 8.47
C ASN A 481 15.67 13.88 8.35
N PHE A 482 14.82 13.76 9.36
CA PHE A 482 13.68 12.83 9.36
C PHE A 482 12.39 13.60 9.14
N ALA A 483 11.57 13.11 8.23
CA ALA A 483 10.36 13.81 7.85
C ALA A 483 9.36 13.91 9.00
N ARG A 484 8.71 15.07 9.08
CA ARG A 484 7.50 15.33 9.84
C ARG A 484 6.45 15.92 8.92
N PHE A 485 5.20 15.72 9.22
CA PHE A 485 4.09 16.19 8.38
C PHE A 485 3.00 16.87 9.20
N GLY A 486 2.13 17.59 8.48
CA GLY A 486 0.87 18.13 8.97
C GLY A 486 0.95 19.49 9.63
N GLY A 487 2.14 20.02 9.89
CA GLY A 487 2.31 21.34 10.52
C GLY A 487 1.86 21.41 11.98
N ALA A 488 2.21 22.49 12.65
CA ALA A 488 1.76 22.81 14.00
C ALA A 488 0.95 24.12 14.01
N GLY A 489 0.25 24.38 15.09
CA GLY A 489 -0.59 25.58 15.27
C GLY A 489 0.16 26.91 15.33
N VAL A 490 1.37 26.99 14.83
CA VAL A 490 2.21 28.17 14.64
C VAL A 490 2.48 28.45 13.15
N ASN A 491 2.17 27.50 12.28
CA ASN A 491 2.60 27.56 10.87
C ASN A 491 1.63 28.32 9.95
N GLY A 492 0.51 28.82 10.48
CA GLY A 492 -0.53 29.42 9.63
C GLY A 492 -1.13 28.39 8.66
N LEU A 493 -1.65 28.84 7.55
CA LEU A 493 -2.21 27.99 6.49
C LEU A 493 -1.13 27.25 5.66
N LEU A 494 0.09 27.13 6.14
CA LEU A 494 1.14 26.27 5.57
C LEU A 494 1.04 24.81 6.02
N VAL A 495 0.02 24.45 6.83
CA VAL A 495 -0.26 23.08 7.32
C VAL A 495 -0.86 22.20 6.20
N GLY A 496 -1.69 21.21 6.46
CA GLY A 496 -2.27 20.38 5.41
C GLY A 496 -1.27 19.32 4.90
N ARG A 497 -0.84 19.39 3.65
CA ARG A 497 0.21 18.51 3.07
C ARG A 497 1.63 18.98 3.39
N ALA A 498 1.81 19.73 4.48
CA ALA A 498 3.09 20.26 4.90
C ALA A 498 4.13 19.17 5.21
N LEU A 499 5.37 19.40 4.78
CA LEU A 499 6.53 18.55 5.08
C LEU A 499 7.64 19.35 5.74
N SER A 500 8.12 18.89 6.89
CA SER A 500 9.35 19.35 7.52
C SER A 500 10.46 18.32 7.33
N LEU A 501 11.52 18.72 6.66
CA LEU A 501 12.70 17.94 6.29
C LEU A 501 13.98 18.69 6.73
N ASN A 502 13.91 19.42 7.82
CA ASN A 502 14.99 20.30 8.29
C ASN A 502 15.52 19.95 9.70
N ASP A 503 14.99 18.88 10.33
CA ASP A 503 15.34 18.50 11.68
C ASP A 503 15.85 17.06 11.79
N ALA A 504 16.96 16.88 12.53
CA ALA A 504 17.45 15.58 12.93
C ALA A 504 16.53 14.92 13.98
N LEU A 505 16.71 13.61 14.19
CA LEU A 505 15.98 12.88 15.24
C LEU A 505 16.30 13.35 16.66
N SER A 506 17.46 14.00 16.89
CA SER A 506 17.86 14.51 18.18
C SER A 506 17.13 15.80 18.59
N VAL A 507 16.47 16.47 17.64
CA VAL A 507 15.79 17.74 17.90
C VAL A 507 14.54 17.52 18.73
N SER A 508 14.41 18.34 19.78
CA SER A 508 13.24 18.43 20.66
C SER A 508 12.63 19.82 20.53
N TYR A 509 11.32 19.85 20.29
CA TYR A 509 10.57 21.10 20.14
C TYR A 509 9.14 20.90 20.62
N TRP A 510 8.52 21.92 21.20
CA TRP A 510 7.16 21.81 21.74
C TRP A 510 6.10 21.47 20.68
N GLY A 511 6.34 21.86 19.45
CA GLY A 511 5.46 21.59 18.31
C GLY A 511 5.72 20.24 17.63
N PHE A 512 6.58 19.35 18.17
CA PHE A 512 6.90 18.03 17.63
C PHE A 512 6.27 16.92 18.46
N GLY A 513 5.55 16.04 17.80
CA GLY A 513 4.88 14.89 18.38
C GLY A 513 4.80 13.71 17.40
N LEU A 514 3.84 12.84 17.63
CA LEU A 514 3.66 11.63 16.83
C LEU A 514 2.19 11.20 16.76
N GLY A 515 1.86 10.51 15.68
CA GLY A 515 0.75 9.56 15.61
C GLY A 515 1.28 8.13 15.73
N LEU A 516 0.39 7.16 15.88
CA LEU A 516 0.71 5.75 15.92
C LEU A 516 0.21 5.04 14.67
N THR A 517 0.93 4.01 14.26
CA THR A 517 0.42 3.00 13.33
C THR A 517 0.59 1.61 13.92
N CYS A 518 -0.31 0.69 13.54
CA CYS A 518 -0.18 -0.73 13.85
C CYS A 518 -0.43 -1.55 12.58
N GLU A 519 0.37 -2.59 12.39
CA GLU A 519 0.13 -3.58 11.35
C GLU A 519 -0.92 -4.59 11.82
N GLN A 520 -1.77 -5.05 10.90
CA GLN A 520 -2.68 -6.17 11.19
C GLN A 520 -1.86 -7.40 11.60
N PRO A 521 -2.22 -8.11 12.69
CA PRO A 521 -1.61 -9.38 13.03
C PRO A 521 -1.73 -10.38 11.88
N LEU A 522 -0.77 -11.32 11.77
CA LEU A 522 -0.95 -12.47 10.91
C LEU A 522 -2.11 -13.32 11.45
N ALA A 523 -2.92 -13.87 10.55
CA ALA A 523 -3.91 -14.87 10.94
C ALA A 523 -3.19 -16.07 11.58
N ALA A 524 -3.69 -16.53 12.73
CA ALA A 524 -3.12 -17.62 13.49
C ALA A 524 -3.29 -18.96 12.75
#